data_4fba4ddb547c41dbec0a10603968e039
#
_entry.id   4fba4ddb547c41dbec0a10603968e039
#
_cell.length_a   1.000
_cell.length_b   1.000
_cell.length_c   1.000
_cell.angle_alpha   90.00
_cell.angle_beta   90.00
_cell.angle_gamma   90.00
#
_symmetry.space_group_name_H-M   'P 1'
#
loop_
_entity.id
_entity.type
_entity.pdbx_description
1 polymer ?
#
loop_
_entity_poly.entity_id
_entity_poly.type
_entity_poly.pdbx_seq_one_letter_code
_entity_poly.pdbx_strand_id
1 'polypeptide(L)'
;MTERLLRLLHDAARGVPPPADGVVEVWPAPPGAVDAVLGFTAHHVVAAGVDPDLVAARLPDGDLSAPMGPAFLGWLGERLGSRPGSLDVVLAAEGLGGTPPLELTPGADLDRHERVARALRYRDDLEVWTAEGGAGVLVVGRGLAGRREVAFEVDPARRNRGLGRRL
;
A
#
# COMPACT_ATOMS: atom_id res chain seq x y z
N MET A 1 9.04 -16.54 0.87
CA MET A 1 8.90 -15.55 -0.23
C MET A 1 8.30 -14.25 0.25
N THR A 2 7.18 -14.27 0.92
CA THR A 2 6.58 -13.10 1.62
C THR A 2 7.60 -12.37 2.51
N GLU A 3 8.48 -13.13 3.13
CA GLU A 3 9.51 -12.63 4.02
C GLU A 3 10.56 -11.71 3.33
N ARG A 4 10.89 -11.98 2.05
CA ARG A 4 11.82 -11.13 1.29
C ARG A 4 11.21 -9.75 1.02
N LEU A 5 9.96 -9.71 0.57
CA LEU A 5 9.26 -8.46 0.29
C LEU A 5 9.00 -7.67 1.58
N LEU A 6 8.57 -8.35 2.65
CA LEU A 6 8.39 -7.72 3.94
C LEU A 6 9.68 -7.12 4.47
N ARG A 7 10.81 -7.84 4.35
CA ARG A 7 12.14 -7.35 4.75
C ARG A 7 12.54 -6.12 3.96
N LEU A 8 12.41 -6.15 2.62
CA LEU A 8 12.69 -4.99 1.77
C LEU A 8 11.93 -3.74 2.23
N LEU A 9 10.62 -3.90 2.50
CA LEU A 9 9.76 -2.80 2.93
C LEU A 9 10.13 -2.29 4.34
N HIS A 10 10.51 -3.17 5.25
CA HIS A 10 11.00 -2.80 6.58
C HIS A 10 12.34 -2.08 6.52
N ASP A 11 13.28 -2.56 5.70
CA ASP A 11 14.59 -1.95 5.56
C ASP A 11 14.45 -0.53 4.95
N ALA A 12 13.62 -0.40 3.91
CA ALA A 12 13.32 0.91 3.34
C ALA A 12 12.67 1.87 4.35
N ALA A 13 11.74 1.37 5.19
CA ALA A 13 11.11 2.15 6.25
C ALA A 13 12.10 2.65 7.32
N ARG A 14 13.23 1.94 7.49
CA ARG A 14 14.34 2.33 8.40
C ARG A 14 15.40 3.18 7.72
N GLY A 15 15.15 3.64 6.49
CA GLY A 15 16.11 4.44 5.74
C GLY A 15 17.20 3.63 5.03
N VAL A 16 17.01 2.33 4.87
CA VAL A 16 17.92 1.42 4.14
C VAL A 16 17.19 0.91 2.87
N PRO A 17 16.97 1.77 1.86
CA PRO A 17 16.38 1.34 0.61
C PRO A 17 17.39 0.50 -0.21
N PRO A 18 16.91 -0.20 -1.26
CA PRO A 18 17.79 -0.83 -2.24
C PRO A 18 18.76 0.18 -2.87
N PRO A 19 19.90 -0.29 -3.41
CA PRO A 19 20.84 0.58 -4.08
C PRO A 19 20.23 1.22 -5.33
N ALA A 20 20.64 2.44 -5.67
CA ALA A 20 20.21 3.14 -6.89
C ALA A 20 21.00 2.62 -8.11
N ASP A 21 20.73 1.39 -8.55
CA ASP A 21 21.54 0.64 -9.52
C ASP A 21 20.90 0.48 -10.91
N GLY A 22 19.71 1.01 -11.11
CA GLY A 22 18.95 0.88 -12.37
C GLY A 22 18.27 -0.47 -12.55
N VAL A 23 18.33 -1.35 -11.56
CA VAL A 23 17.80 -2.71 -11.67
C VAL A 23 16.29 -2.76 -11.53
N VAL A 24 15.65 -3.61 -12.33
CA VAL A 24 14.25 -4.02 -12.17
C VAL A 24 14.24 -5.51 -11.83
N GLU A 25 13.94 -5.82 -10.57
CA GLU A 25 13.77 -7.21 -10.15
C GLU A 25 12.32 -7.67 -10.35
N VAL A 26 12.13 -8.92 -10.76
CA VAL A 26 10.81 -9.55 -10.81
C VAL A 26 10.75 -10.62 -9.74
N TRP A 27 9.81 -10.47 -8.83
CA TRP A 27 9.57 -11.41 -7.74
C TRP A 27 8.20 -12.04 -7.91
N PRO A 28 8.01 -13.27 -7.43
CA PRO A 28 6.69 -13.91 -7.45
C PRO A 28 5.63 -13.07 -6.76
N ALA A 29 4.37 -13.28 -7.18
CA ALA A 29 3.22 -12.63 -6.55
C ALA A 29 3.26 -12.78 -5.02
N PRO A 30 3.03 -11.71 -4.27
CA PRO A 30 2.85 -11.80 -2.83
C PRO A 30 1.55 -12.55 -2.51
N PRO A 31 1.44 -13.14 -1.33
CA PRO A 31 0.16 -13.72 -0.90
C PRO A 31 -0.88 -12.60 -0.72
N GLY A 32 -2.13 -12.93 -0.97
CA GLY A 32 -3.26 -11.99 -0.90
C GLY A 32 -3.74 -11.53 -2.27
N ALA A 33 -4.55 -10.49 -2.30
CA ALA A 33 -5.24 -10.01 -3.49
C ALA A 33 -4.47 -8.92 -4.27
N VAL A 34 -3.23 -8.62 -3.90
CA VAL A 34 -2.52 -7.44 -4.41
C VAL A 34 -1.18 -7.82 -5.03
N ASP A 35 -1.08 -7.66 -6.34
CA ASP A 35 0.21 -7.53 -7.02
C ASP A 35 0.73 -6.09 -6.88
N ALA A 36 2.05 -5.90 -6.92
CA ALA A 36 2.63 -4.59 -6.72
C ALA A 36 3.84 -4.33 -7.61
N VAL A 37 3.98 -3.09 -8.07
CA VAL A 37 5.23 -2.55 -8.57
C VAL A 37 5.74 -1.52 -7.56
N LEU A 38 6.93 -1.73 -7.04
CA LEU A 38 7.55 -0.85 -6.06
C LEU A 38 8.69 -0.08 -6.72
N GLY A 39 8.66 1.24 -6.60
CA GLY A 39 9.72 2.13 -7.07
C GLY A 39 10.50 2.70 -5.89
N PHE A 40 11.81 2.57 -5.97
CA PHE A 40 12.78 3.23 -5.11
C PHE A 40 13.63 4.19 -5.96
N THR A 41 14.63 4.83 -5.39
CA THR A 41 15.54 5.65 -6.19
C THR A 41 16.32 4.77 -7.17
N ALA A 42 15.93 4.79 -8.45
CA ALA A 42 16.53 4.02 -9.54
C ALA A 42 16.58 2.48 -9.32
N HIS A 43 15.74 1.93 -8.44
CA HIS A 43 15.59 0.49 -8.26
C HIS A 43 14.11 0.14 -8.20
N HIS A 44 13.70 -0.93 -8.88
CA HIS A 44 12.30 -1.32 -8.94
C HIS A 44 12.11 -2.80 -8.64
N VAL A 45 10.97 -3.13 -8.04
CA VAL A 45 10.57 -4.52 -7.83
C VAL A 45 9.16 -4.72 -8.37
N VAL A 46 9.02 -5.64 -9.33
CA VAL A 46 7.73 -6.12 -9.83
C VAL A 46 7.39 -7.39 -9.05
N ALA A 47 6.53 -7.28 -8.06
CA ALA A 47 6.05 -8.39 -7.24
C ALA A 47 4.70 -8.87 -7.79
N ALA A 48 4.73 -9.77 -8.77
CA ALA A 48 3.55 -10.23 -9.51
C ALA A 48 3.82 -11.59 -10.17
N GLY A 49 2.75 -12.30 -10.52
CA GLY A 49 2.81 -13.56 -11.24
C GLY A 49 3.11 -13.39 -12.74
N VAL A 50 4.24 -12.81 -13.09
CA VAL A 50 4.66 -12.52 -14.46
C VAL A 50 6.07 -13.07 -14.75
N ASP A 51 6.29 -13.47 -16.00
CA ASP A 51 7.60 -13.93 -16.46
C ASP A 51 8.60 -12.76 -16.51
N PRO A 52 9.80 -12.89 -15.88
CA PRO A 52 10.84 -11.87 -15.90
C PRO A 52 11.29 -11.46 -17.31
N ASP A 53 11.38 -12.40 -18.25
CA ASP A 53 11.80 -12.10 -19.62
C ASP A 53 10.76 -11.21 -20.35
N LEU A 54 9.49 -11.40 -20.07
CA LEU A 54 8.44 -10.53 -20.61
C LEU A 54 8.49 -9.12 -20.02
N VAL A 55 8.84 -8.99 -18.74
CA VAL A 55 9.04 -7.68 -18.10
C VAL A 55 10.23 -6.98 -18.73
N ALA A 56 11.38 -7.66 -18.86
CA ALA A 56 12.58 -7.11 -19.47
C ALA A 56 12.33 -6.67 -20.92
N ALA A 57 11.65 -7.48 -21.73
CA ALA A 57 11.31 -7.14 -23.12
C ALA A 57 10.34 -5.93 -23.25
N ARG A 58 9.62 -5.59 -22.18
CA ARG A 58 8.63 -4.51 -22.18
C ARG A 58 9.20 -3.17 -21.74
N LEU A 59 10.26 -3.18 -20.97
CA LEU A 59 10.89 -1.98 -20.43
C LEU A 59 11.98 -1.46 -21.36
N PRO A 60 11.98 -0.17 -21.71
CA PRO A 60 13.09 0.43 -22.47
C PRO A 60 14.38 0.45 -21.64
N ASP A 61 15.49 0.17 -22.29
CA ASP A 61 16.80 0.24 -21.65
C ASP A 61 17.09 1.64 -21.09
N GLY A 62 17.49 1.68 -19.83
CA GLY A 62 17.91 2.90 -19.15
C GLY A 62 16.79 3.89 -18.76
N ASP A 63 15.52 3.60 -19.06
CA ASP A 63 14.41 4.43 -18.61
C ASP A 63 13.96 4.04 -17.20
N LEU A 64 14.51 4.73 -16.21
CA LEU A 64 14.20 4.50 -14.79
C LEU A 64 12.75 4.84 -14.42
N SER A 65 12.02 5.57 -15.25
CA SER A 65 10.62 5.91 -14.98
C SER A 65 9.64 4.88 -15.55
N ALA A 66 10.07 4.10 -16.54
CA ALA A 66 9.22 3.17 -17.27
C ALA A 66 8.48 2.15 -16.38
N PRO A 67 9.10 1.53 -15.35
CA PRO A 67 8.41 0.54 -14.53
C PRO A 67 7.21 1.10 -13.75
N MET A 68 7.21 2.40 -13.44
CA MET A 68 6.11 3.09 -12.78
C MET A 68 5.20 3.85 -13.77
N GLY A 69 5.53 3.80 -15.04
CA GLY A 69 4.81 4.48 -16.10
C GLY A 69 3.49 3.81 -16.49
N PRO A 70 2.51 4.58 -17.00
CA PRO A 70 1.18 4.06 -17.33
C PRO A 70 1.21 2.98 -18.43
N ALA A 71 2.16 3.05 -19.36
CA ALA A 71 2.30 2.08 -20.43
C ALA A 71 2.70 0.68 -19.90
N PHE A 72 3.63 0.62 -18.95
CA PHE A 72 4.04 -0.63 -18.31
C PHE A 72 2.96 -1.14 -17.35
N LEU A 73 2.43 -0.28 -16.49
CA LEU A 73 1.39 -0.68 -15.52
C LEU A 73 0.11 -1.15 -16.22
N GLY A 74 -0.29 -0.52 -17.33
CA GLY A 74 -1.42 -0.96 -18.14
C GLY A 74 -1.19 -2.34 -18.75
N TRP A 75 -0.03 -2.57 -19.38
CA TRP A 75 0.38 -3.85 -19.93
C TRP A 75 0.43 -4.96 -18.84
N LEU A 76 1.01 -4.65 -17.68
CA LEU A 76 1.08 -5.60 -16.57
C LEU A 76 -0.32 -5.97 -16.07
N GLY A 77 -1.20 -4.98 -15.92
CA GLY A 77 -2.59 -5.21 -15.54
C GLY A 77 -3.34 -6.11 -16.52
N GLU A 78 -3.17 -5.91 -17.82
CA GLU A 78 -3.75 -6.78 -18.85
C GLU A 78 -3.24 -8.23 -18.72
N ARG A 79 -1.94 -8.42 -18.46
CA ARG A 79 -1.34 -9.74 -18.25
C ARG A 79 -1.87 -10.46 -17.02
N LEU A 80 -2.14 -9.72 -15.96
CA LEU A 80 -2.65 -10.25 -14.69
C LEU A 80 -4.19 -10.34 -14.64
N GLY A 81 -4.89 -9.92 -15.71
CA GLY A 81 -6.34 -9.85 -15.72
C GLY A 81 -6.90 -8.84 -14.72
N SER A 82 -6.14 -7.81 -14.39
CA SER A 82 -6.47 -6.79 -13.41
C SER A 82 -6.31 -5.38 -14.00
N ARG A 83 -6.75 -4.38 -13.26
CA ARG A 83 -6.50 -2.97 -13.62
C ARG A 83 -5.56 -2.35 -12.62
N PRO A 84 -4.61 -1.50 -13.06
CA PRO A 84 -3.83 -0.71 -12.14
C PRO A 84 -4.74 0.05 -11.16
N GLY A 85 -4.45 -0.07 -9.88
CA GLY A 85 -5.20 0.58 -8.83
C GLY A 85 -4.80 2.05 -8.68
N SER A 86 -4.10 2.37 -7.59
CA SER A 86 -3.58 3.71 -7.32
C SER A 86 -2.06 3.71 -7.32
N LEU A 87 -1.49 4.84 -7.69
CA LEU A 87 -0.08 5.14 -7.45
C LEU A 87 0.01 5.87 -6.12
N ASP A 88 0.60 5.21 -5.12
CA ASP A 88 0.67 5.73 -3.76
C ASP A 88 2.13 5.94 -3.33
N VAL A 89 2.38 7.00 -2.57
CA VAL A 89 3.62 7.14 -1.81
C VAL A 89 3.43 6.42 -0.48
N VAL A 90 4.25 5.41 -0.23
CA VAL A 90 4.20 4.67 1.02
C VAL A 90 4.93 5.44 2.10
N LEU A 91 4.23 5.78 3.17
CA LEU A 91 4.79 6.36 4.38
C LEU A 91 4.84 5.28 5.47
N ALA A 92 5.92 5.26 6.21
CA ALA A 92 6.09 4.35 7.35
C ALA A 92 6.34 5.17 8.63
N ALA A 93 5.79 4.69 9.73
CA ALA A 93 6.03 5.24 11.05
C ALA A 93 6.11 4.11 12.07
N GLU A 94 6.92 4.30 13.09
CA GLU A 94 6.91 3.42 14.27
C GLU A 94 5.69 3.75 15.15
N GLY A 95 5.13 2.72 15.79
CA GLY A 95 4.08 2.92 16.78
C GLY A 95 4.64 3.65 18.01
N LEU A 96 4.02 4.75 18.39
CA LEU A 96 4.49 5.55 19.52
C LEU A 96 4.22 4.92 20.88
N GLY A 97 3.34 3.90 20.94
CA GLY A 97 2.84 3.35 22.19
C GLY A 97 1.96 4.34 22.98
N GLY A 98 1.51 3.91 24.16
CA GLY A 98 0.67 4.76 25.03
C GLY A 98 -0.82 4.75 24.69
N THR A 99 -1.55 5.64 25.31
CA THR A 99 -3.00 5.80 25.11
C THR A 99 -3.26 6.69 23.90
N PRO A 100 -4.16 6.30 22.99
CA PRO A 100 -4.55 7.16 21.89
C PRO A 100 -5.05 8.53 22.36
N PRO A 101 -4.76 9.62 21.66
CA PRO A 101 -5.21 10.97 22.04
C PRO A 101 -6.70 11.19 21.81
N LEU A 102 -7.38 10.21 21.23
CA LEU A 102 -8.82 10.19 21.00
C LEU A 102 -9.42 8.93 21.60
N GLU A 103 -10.62 9.04 22.14
CA GLU A 103 -11.44 7.89 22.43
C GLU A 103 -11.88 7.24 21.12
N LEU A 104 -11.50 5.98 20.93
CA LEU A 104 -11.85 5.17 19.77
C LEU A 104 -12.89 4.13 20.16
N THR A 105 -13.99 4.10 19.44
CA THR A 105 -15.06 3.10 19.60
C THR A 105 -15.01 2.11 18.43
N PRO A 106 -15.20 0.80 18.66
CA PRO A 106 -15.32 -0.17 17.58
C PRO A 106 -16.43 0.21 16.59
N GLY A 107 -16.11 0.17 15.30
CA GLY A 107 -17.03 0.51 14.21
C GLY A 107 -17.84 -0.71 13.76
N ALA A 108 -18.83 -1.15 14.55
CA ALA A 108 -19.55 -2.40 14.33
C ALA A 108 -20.41 -2.46 13.05
N ASP A 109 -20.88 -1.34 12.51
CA ASP A 109 -21.85 -1.29 11.42
C ASP A 109 -21.34 -0.53 10.18
N LEU A 110 -20.02 -0.49 9.97
CA LEU A 110 -19.38 0.30 8.93
C LEU A 110 -19.06 -0.47 7.63
N ASP A 111 -19.58 -1.67 7.44
CA ASP A 111 -19.30 -2.50 6.24
C ASP A 111 -19.66 -1.79 4.93
N ARG A 112 -20.62 -0.86 4.98
CA ARG A 112 -21.05 -0.03 3.84
C ARG A 112 -20.30 1.29 3.72
N HIS A 113 -19.44 1.63 4.68
CA HIS A 113 -18.65 2.85 4.60
C HIS A 113 -17.61 2.75 3.49
N GLU A 114 -17.52 3.75 2.61
CA GLU A 114 -16.66 3.70 1.42
C GLU A 114 -15.19 3.42 1.76
N ARG A 115 -14.69 3.97 2.86
CA ARG A 115 -13.33 3.72 3.35
C ARG A 115 -13.11 2.25 3.73
N VAL A 116 -14.07 1.63 4.40
CA VAL A 116 -14.03 0.22 4.79
C VAL A 116 -14.15 -0.67 3.56
N ALA A 117 -15.13 -0.42 2.70
CA ALA A 117 -15.33 -1.15 1.45
C ALA A 117 -14.08 -1.08 0.54
N ARG A 118 -13.39 0.07 0.51
CA ARG A 118 -12.12 0.20 -0.20
C ARG A 118 -11.01 -0.61 0.46
N ALA A 119 -10.91 -0.60 1.78
CA ALA A 119 -9.88 -1.33 2.50
C ALA A 119 -10.01 -2.84 2.30
N LEU A 120 -11.22 -3.38 2.31
CA LEU A 120 -11.52 -4.81 2.08
C LEU A 120 -11.04 -5.33 0.71
N ARG A 121 -10.82 -4.45 -0.26
CA ARG A 121 -10.28 -4.85 -1.58
C ARG A 121 -8.78 -5.14 -1.56
N TYR A 122 -8.07 -4.62 -0.58
CA TYR A 122 -6.60 -4.61 -0.57
C TYR A 122 -5.99 -5.13 0.73
N ARG A 123 -6.82 -5.40 1.74
CA ARG A 123 -6.36 -5.75 3.09
C ARG A 123 -7.22 -6.85 3.69
N ASP A 124 -6.59 -7.68 4.49
CA ASP A 124 -7.22 -8.70 5.33
C ASP A 124 -7.18 -8.26 6.81
N ASP A 125 -7.87 -8.99 7.68
CA ASP A 125 -7.88 -8.78 9.15
C ASP A 125 -8.17 -7.32 9.52
N LEU A 126 -9.27 -6.78 8.99
CA LEU A 126 -9.63 -5.38 9.24
C LEU A 126 -10.14 -5.16 10.67
N GLU A 127 -9.56 -4.17 11.32
CA GLU A 127 -10.08 -3.53 12.53
C GLU A 127 -10.60 -2.14 12.16
N VAL A 128 -11.85 -1.86 12.50
CA VAL A 128 -12.49 -0.57 12.19
C VAL A 128 -12.84 0.16 13.47
N TRP A 129 -12.50 1.42 13.54
CA TRP A 129 -12.71 2.26 14.70
C TRP A 129 -13.34 3.58 14.28
N THR A 130 -14.11 4.19 15.19
CA THR A 130 -14.66 5.53 15.03
C THR A 130 -14.22 6.46 16.16
N ALA A 131 -14.18 7.74 15.85
CA ALA A 131 -13.91 8.80 16.81
C ALA A 131 -14.94 9.92 16.68
N GLU A 132 -15.14 10.66 17.77
CA GLU A 132 -16.04 11.83 17.84
C GLU A 132 -17.44 11.56 17.24
N GLY A 133 -18.08 10.45 17.66
CA GLY A 133 -19.43 10.11 17.20
C GLY A 133 -19.53 9.77 15.71
N GLY A 134 -18.47 9.19 15.12
CA GLY A 134 -18.42 8.82 13.72
C GLY A 134 -17.83 9.88 12.78
N ALA A 135 -17.42 11.04 13.31
CA ALA A 135 -16.77 12.07 12.51
C ALA A 135 -15.40 11.67 11.97
N GLY A 136 -14.75 10.70 12.61
CA GLY A 136 -13.52 10.05 12.13
C GLY A 136 -13.72 8.55 12.01
N VAL A 137 -13.25 7.95 10.92
CA VAL A 137 -13.20 6.51 10.70
C VAL A 137 -11.75 6.11 10.51
N LEU A 138 -11.28 5.16 11.30
CA LEU A 138 -9.94 4.58 11.23
C LEU A 138 -10.07 3.11 10.85
N VAL A 139 -9.28 2.68 9.90
CA VAL A 139 -9.21 1.28 9.45
C VAL A 139 -7.77 0.83 9.54
N VAL A 140 -7.55 -0.27 10.23
CA VAL A 140 -6.26 -0.95 10.32
C VAL A 140 -6.42 -2.34 9.76
N GLY A 141 -5.49 -2.81 8.93
CA GLY A 141 -5.57 -4.15 8.36
C GLY A 141 -4.21 -4.65 7.88
N ARG A 142 -4.16 -5.88 7.40
CA ARG A 142 -2.98 -6.47 6.78
C ARG A 142 -3.01 -6.25 5.28
N GLY A 143 -2.09 -5.47 4.76
CA GLY A 143 -1.93 -5.19 3.34
C GLY A 143 -0.77 -5.93 2.70
N LEU A 144 -0.08 -5.28 1.78
CA LEU A 144 1.01 -5.85 0.99
C LEU A 144 2.06 -6.52 1.89
N ALA A 145 2.37 -7.79 1.59
CA ALA A 145 3.29 -8.63 2.35
C ALA A 145 2.91 -8.83 3.84
N GLY A 146 1.65 -8.66 4.19
CA GLY A 146 1.15 -8.83 5.56
C GLY A 146 1.47 -7.68 6.52
N ARG A 147 1.97 -6.56 6.01
CA ARG A 147 2.21 -5.37 6.86
C ARG A 147 0.92 -4.80 7.41
N ARG A 148 0.99 -4.25 8.61
CA ARG A 148 -0.12 -3.44 9.13
C ARG A 148 -0.16 -2.10 8.36
N GLU A 149 -1.31 -1.84 7.79
CA GLU A 149 -1.58 -0.62 7.05
C GLU A 149 -2.75 0.11 7.67
N VAL A 150 -2.62 1.43 7.73
CA VAL A 150 -3.61 2.32 8.33
C VAL A 150 -4.24 3.17 7.23
N ALA A 151 -5.55 3.33 7.29
CA ALA A 151 -6.27 4.32 6.51
C ALA A 151 -7.29 5.02 7.40
N PHE A 152 -7.48 6.31 7.18
CA PHE A 152 -8.50 7.06 7.91
C PHE A 152 -9.26 8.00 7.00
N GLU A 153 -10.44 8.38 7.45
CA GLU A 153 -11.27 9.37 6.81
C GLU A 153 -11.88 10.27 7.86
N VAL A 154 -11.98 11.56 7.55
CA VAL A 154 -12.66 12.56 8.36
C VAL A 154 -13.84 13.09 7.58
N ASP A 155 -15.01 13.12 8.23
CA ASP A 155 -16.24 13.72 7.70
C ASP A 155 -15.91 15.10 7.10
N PRO A 156 -16.34 15.38 5.87
CA PRO A 156 -16.09 16.67 5.21
C PRO A 156 -16.44 17.88 6.06
N ALA A 157 -17.54 17.82 6.81
CA ALA A 157 -17.99 18.91 7.69
C ALA A 157 -17.09 19.12 8.93
N ARG A 158 -16.22 18.15 9.23
CA ARG A 158 -15.32 18.17 10.40
C ARG A 158 -13.84 18.29 10.02
N ARG A 159 -13.53 18.42 8.72
CA ARG A 159 -12.15 18.61 8.24
C ARG A 159 -11.58 19.96 8.68
N ASN A 160 -10.26 20.07 8.60
CA ASN A 160 -9.47 21.27 8.96
C ASN A 160 -9.56 21.68 10.44
N ARG A 161 -10.00 20.76 11.33
CA ARG A 161 -10.09 20.96 12.78
C ARG A 161 -9.11 20.10 13.57
N GLY A 162 -8.11 19.52 12.91
CA GLY A 162 -7.06 18.71 13.53
C GLY A 162 -7.45 17.26 13.85
N LEU A 163 -8.68 16.80 13.55
CA LEU A 163 -9.12 15.44 13.86
C LEU A 163 -8.22 14.38 13.20
N GLY A 164 -7.91 14.52 11.90
CA GLY A 164 -7.05 13.57 11.19
C GLY A 164 -5.59 13.49 11.69
N ARG A 165 -5.15 14.48 12.48
CA ARG A 165 -3.83 14.42 13.14
C ARG A 165 -3.84 13.61 14.43
N ARG A 166 -5.02 13.42 15.00
CA ARG A 166 -5.23 12.72 16.26
C ARG A 166 -5.69 11.26 16.05
N LEU A 167 -6.22 10.96 14.84
CA LEU A 167 -6.50 9.59 14.39
C LEU A 167 -5.22 8.84 14.06
#